data_7e0372d7e2eea716a3d185bf6e0786ff
#
_entry.id   7e0372d7e2eea716a3d185bf6e0786ff
#
_cell.length_a   1.000
_cell.length_b   1.000
_cell.length_c   1.000
_cell.angle_alpha   90.00
_cell.angle_beta   90.00
_cell.angle_gamma   90.00
#
_symmetry.space_group_name_H-M   'P 1'
#
loop_
_entity.id
_entity.type
_entity.pdbx_description
1 polymer ?
#
loop_
_entity_poly.entity_id
_entity_poly.type
_entity_poly.pdbx_seq_one_letter_code
_entity_poly.pdbx_strand_id
1 'polypeptide(L)'
;MDWEHANISDDFNPGLTEPEAPDRSYHIVISDGEVLCIDGQYPWRPLTGDEFQWCGLDAVSSHYLGDLSDTPIYAVEVDPDADEPSGYGFQSLWSFLTSVEQPVFYLIGRAKQVIEWHQHHNFCGACGQVTSTTPVDRSRKCESCNIAFYPRLSPSIIVLIHRRRDSSCQKCTRTRQLL
;
A
#
# COMPACT_ATOMS: atom_id res chain seq x y z
N MET A 1 10.93 10.19 -17.01
CA MET A 1 12.01 9.46 -16.31
C MET A 1 11.51 8.04 -16.14
N ASP A 2 12.34 7.03 -16.40
CA ASP A 2 11.88 5.64 -16.26
C ASP A 2 12.06 5.16 -14.82
N TRP A 3 11.25 4.22 -14.38
CA TRP A 3 11.28 3.66 -13.01
C TRP A 3 12.69 3.30 -12.53
N GLU A 4 13.52 2.75 -13.40
CA GLU A 4 14.89 2.29 -13.08
C GLU A 4 15.83 3.41 -12.62
N HIS A 5 15.51 4.66 -12.92
CA HIS A 5 16.34 5.84 -12.59
C HIS A 5 15.68 6.75 -11.56
N ALA A 6 14.48 6.38 -11.08
CA ALA A 6 13.74 7.19 -10.11
C ALA A 6 14.23 6.93 -8.69
N ASN A 7 14.48 8.00 -7.94
CA ASN A 7 14.68 7.93 -6.50
C ASN A 7 13.32 8.11 -5.80
N ILE A 8 12.70 7.00 -5.42
CA ILE A 8 11.34 7.03 -4.82
C ILE A 8 11.26 7.99 -3.62
N SER A 9 12.34 8.14 -2.84
CA SER A 9 12.35 9.05 -1.69
C SER A 9 12.20 10.52 -2.07
N ASP A 10 12.77 10.92 -3.19
CA ASP A 10 12.86 12.32 -3.61
C ASP A 10 11.86 12.65 -4.72
N ASP A 11 11.57 11.67 -5.59
CA ASP A 11 10.77 11.86 -6.80
C ASP A 11 9.29 11.51 -6.64
N PHE A 12 8.92 10.77 -5.56
CA PHE A 12 7.53 10.43 -5.30
C PHE A 12 6.82 11.55 -4.55
N ASN A 13 5.83 12.15 -5.21
CA ASN A 13 4.96 13.16 -4.65
C ASN A 13 3.57 12.56 -4.35
N PRO A 14 3.20 12.37 -3.08
CA PRO A 14 1.89 11.86 -2.72
C PRO A 14 0.77 12.79 -3.15
N GLY A 15 -0.28 12.26 -3.79
CA GLY A 15 -1.41 13.04 -4.30
C GLY A 15 -2.77 12.45 -3.92
N LEU A 16 -3.80 13.29 -4.08
CA LEU A 16 -5.21 12.92 -3.91
C LEU A 16 -6.02 13.18 -5.17
N THR A 17 -5.63 14.18 -5.95
CA THR A 17 -6.32 14.56 -7.19
C THR A 17 -5.66 13.85 -8.35
N GLU A 18 -6.41 12.97 -8.97
CA GLU A 18 -6.00 12.22 -10.14
C GLU A 18 -5.79 13.16 -11.34
N PRO A 19 -4.69 13.01 -12.10
CA PRO A 19 -4.48 13.80 -13.33
C PRO A 19 -5.47 13.38 -14.42
N GLU A 20 -5.87 14.34 -15.26
CA GLU A 20 -6.73 14.07 -16.40
C GLU A 20 -5.96 13.30 -17.48
N ALA A 21 -6.43 12.08 -17.83
CA ALA A 21 -5.97 11.24 -18.94
C ALA A 21 -4.43 11.19 -19.11
N PRO A 22 -3.68 10.59 -18.18
CA PRO A 22 -2.22 10.54 -18.28
C PRO A 22 -1.78 9.64 -19.45
N ASP A 23 -0.80 10.09 -20.23
CA ASP A 23 -0.20 9.30 -21.33
C ASP A 23 0.52 8.04 -20.83
N ARG A 24 0.99 8.07 -19.58
CA ARG A 24 1.70 6.96 -18.91
C ARG A 24 1.22 6.84 -17.48
N SER A 25 1.25 5.62 -16.95
CA SER A 25 0.92 5.35 -15.56
C SER A 25 1.66 4.11 -15.05
N TYR A 26 1.84 4.03 -13.73
CA TYR A 26 2.32 2.85 -13.05
C TYR A 26 1.20 2.26 -12.19
N HIS A 27 1.13 0.92 -12.18
CA HIS A 27 0.10 0.17 -11.47
C HIS A 27 0.74 -0.83 -10.51
N ILE A 28 0.44 -0.67 -9.22
CA ILE A 28 0.73 -1.67 -8.19
C ILE A 28 -0.53 -2.50 -8.05
N VAL A 29 -0.53 -3.68 -8.68
CA VAL A 29 -1.70 -4.56 -8.75
C VAL A 29 -1.70 -5.51 -7.56
N ILE A 30 -2.83 -5.60 -6.87
CA ILE A 30 -2.97 -6.35 -5.63
C ILE A 30 -4.23 -7.23 -5.69
N SER A 31 -4.07 -8.48 -5.31
CA SER A 31 -5.15 -9.46 -5.15
C SER A 31 -4.98 -10.16 -3.82
N ASP A 32 -6.02 -10.22 -2.99
CA ASP A 32 -6.02 -10.84 -1.65
C ASP A 32 -4.79 -10.45 -0.78
N GLY A 33 -4.37 -9.19 -0.91
CA GLY A 33 -3.23 -8.65 -0.17
C GLY A 33 -1.85 -9.08 -0.69
N GLU A 34 -1.77 -9.79 -1.81
CA GLU A 34 -0.55 -10.14 -2.53
C GLU A 34 -0.35 -9.21 -3.74
N VAL A 35 0.90 -8.99 -4.13
CA VAL A 35 1.30 -8.04 -5.17
C VAL A 35 1.66 -8.79 -6.43
N LEU A 36 1.10 -8.37 -7.58
CA LEU A 36 1.43 -8.94 -8.89
C LEU A 36 2.85 -8.54 -9.30
N CYS A 37 3.63 -9.52 -9.69
CA CYS A 37 5.03 -9.37 -10.09
C CYS A 37 5.24 -9.95 -11.48
N ILE A 38 6.16 -9.38 -12.22
CA ILE A 38 6.65 -9.95 -13.49
C ILE A 38 7.65 -11.05 -13.15
N ASP A 39 7.46 -12.25 -13.70
CA ASP A 39 8.35 -13.38 -13.47
C ASP A 39 9.79 -13.07 -13.93
N GLY A 40 10.75 -13.35 -13.05
CA GLY A 40 12.16 -13.10 -13.34
C GLY A 40 12.60 -11.65 -13.40
N GLN A 41 11.69 -10.69 -13.15
CA GLN A 41 12.03 -9.27 -13.09
C GLN A 41 12.68 -8.93 -11.74
N TYR A 42 13.92 -8.50 -11.79
CA TYR A 42 14.66 -8.00 -10.61
C TYR A 42 15.52 -6.79 -11.00
N PRO A 43 15.50 -5.69 -10.27
CA PRO A 43 14.65 -5.41 -9.11
C PRO A 43 13.17 -5.30 -9.49
N TRP A 44 12.28 -5.47 -8.50
CA TRP A 44 10.84 -5.33 -8.70
C TRP A 44 10.48 -3.90 -9.17
N ARG A 45 9.50 -3.80 -10.03
CA ARG A 45 8.86 -2.55 -10.44
C ARG A 45 7.35 -2.72 -10.59
N PRO A 46 6.56 -1.64 -10.49
CA PRO A 46 5.14 -1.69 -10.83
C PRO A 46 4.95 -1.95 -12.34
N LEU A 47 3.77 -2.40 -12.70
CA LEU A 47 3.40 -2.55 -14.11
C LEU A 47 3.17 -1.17 -14.73
N THR A 48 3.51 -1.02 -16.00
CA THR A 48 3.04 0.12 -16.79
C THR A 48 1.55 -0.04 -17.14
N GLY A 49 0.87 1.04 -17.55
CA GLY A 49 -0.53 0.99 -17.98
C GLY A 49 -0.75 -0.01 -19.12
N ASP A 50 0.16 -0.06 -20.07
CA ASP A 50 0.10 -1.01 -21.21
C ASP A 50 0.25 -2.46 -20.73
N GLU A 51 1.18 -2.74 -19.82
CA GLU A 51 1.35 -4.08 -19.23
C GLU A 51 0.13 -4.51 -18.43
N PHE A 52 -0.47 -3.61 -17.65
CA PHE A 52 -1.70 -3.91 -16.94
C PHE A 52 -2.85 -4.24 -17.90
N GLN A 53 -3.01 -3.48 -18.97
CA GLN A 53 -4.00 -3.79 -20.01
C GLN A 53 -3.73 -5.13 -20.68
N TRP A 54 -2.45 -5.44 -20.96
CA TRP A 54 -2.05 -6.71 -21.57
C TRP A 54 -2.36 -7.91 -20.67
N CYS A 55 -2.28 -7.75 -19.33
CA CYS A 55 -2.64 -8.80 -18.39
C CYS A 55 -4.11 -9.21 -18.48
N GLY A 56 -4.99 -8.38 -19.02
CA GLY A 56 -6.42 -8.66 -19.14
C GLY A 56 -7.15 -8.80 -17.82
N LEU A 57 -6.60 -8.25 -16.74
CA LEU A 57 -7.20 -8.26 -15.41
C LEU A 57 -8.18 -7.09 -15.27
N ASP A 58 -9.38 -7.38 -14.77
CA ASP A 58 -10.37 -6.35 -14.48
C ASP A 58 -10.11 -5.73 -13.10
N ALA A 59 -10.03 -4.40 -13.06
CA ALA A 59 -9.88 -3.67 -11.82
C ALA A 59 -11.20 -3.65 -11.03
N VAL A 60 -11.20 -4.18 -9.82
CA VAL A 60 -12.31 -4.06 -8.85
C VAL A 60 -12.33 -2.66 -8.24
N SER A 61 -11.16 -2.14 -7.89
CA SER A 61 -10.97 -0.77 -7.44
C SER A 61 -9.62 -0.22 -7.89
N SER A 62 -9.52 1.10 -8.05
CA SER A 62 -8.29 1.79 -8.39
C SER A 62 -8.16 3.06 -7.55
N HIS A 63 -6.96 3.29 -7.02
CA HIS A 63 -6.68 4.40 -6.13
C HIS A 63 -5.40 5.11 -6.54
N TYR A 64 -5.50 6.37 -6.94
CA TYR A 64 -4.34 7.21 -7.20
C TYR A 64 -3.54 7.41 -5.91
N LEU A 65 -2.24 7.16 -5.94
CA LEU A 65 -1.33 7.30 -4.79
C LEU A 65 -0.52 8.60 -4.82
N GLY A 66 -0.26 9.11 -6.00
CA GLY A 66 0.62 10.25 -6.26
C GLY A 66 1.38 10.06 -7.55
N ASP A 67 2.33 10.95 -7.82
CA ASP A 67 3.18 10.93 -9.00
C ASP A 67 4.61 10.54 -8.66
N LEU A 68 5.23 9.78 -9.54
CA LEU A 68 6.68 9.55 -9.56
C LEU A 68 7.26 10.25 -10.78
N SER A 69 7.98 11.34 -10.57
CA SER A 69 8.55 12.14 -11.66
C SER A 69 7.50 12.45 -12.76
N ASP A 70 6.36 13.01 -12.36
CA ASP A 70 5.23 13.36 -13.24
C ASP A 70 4.49 12.14 -13.87
N THR A 71 4.80 10.92 -13.45
CA THR A 71 4.08 9.71 -13.87
C THR A 71 3.18 9.23 -12.74
N PRO A 72 1.86 9.19 -12.91
CA PRO A 72 0.93 8.78 -11.87
C PRO A 72 1.08 7.30 -11.51
N ILE A 73 0.97 7.04 -10.21
CA ILE A 73 1.00 5.68 -9.63
C ILE A 73 -0.36 5.37 -9.03
N TYR A 74 -0.87 4.20 -9.37
CA TYR A 74 -2.14 3.66 -8.88
C TYR A 74 -1.93 2.38 -8.08
N ALA A 75 -2.70 2.24 -7.00
CA ALA A 75 -2.95 0.96 -6.37
C ALA A 75 -4.21 0.37 -7.01
N VAL A 76 -4.10 -0.78 -7.62
CA VAL A 76 -5.20 -1.45 -8.34
C VAL A 76 -5.52 -2.77 -7.65
N GLU A 77 -6.77 -2.91 -7.26
CA GLU A 77 -7.31 -4.17 -6.73
C GLU A 77 -7.91 -4.97 -7.87
N VAL A 78 -7.60 -6.24 -7.94
CA VAL A 78 -8.20 -7.20 -8.87
C VAL A 78 -8.87 -8.34 -8.12
N ASP A 79 -9.77 -9.04 -8.81
CA ASP A 79 -10.54 -10.15 -8.23
C ASP A 79 -9.58 -11.25 -7.70
N PRO A 80 -9.77 -11.75 -6.47
CA PRO A 80 -9.00 -12.87 -5.92
C PRO A 80 -9.11 -14.17 -6.74
N ASP A 81 -10.23 -14.34 -7.43
CA ASP A 81 -10.47 -15.52 -8.26
C ASP A 81 -9.98 -15.34 -9.72
N ALA A 82 -9.34 -14.19 -10.05
CA ALA A 82 -8.78 -13.97 -11.38
C ALA A 82 -7.59 -14.90 -11.64
N ASP A 83 -7.53 -15.46 -12.85
CA ASP A 83 -6.39 -16.26 -13.28
C ASP A 83 -5.12 -15.41 -13.33
N GLU A 84 -4.00 -15.97 -12.85
CA GLU A 84 -2.68 -15.32 -13.01
C GLU A 84 -2.31 -15.19 -14.48
N PRO A 85 -1.96 -13.98 -14.96
CA PRO A 85 -1.51 -13.81 -16.34
C PRO A 85 -0.20 -14.56 -16.58
N SER A 86 -0.02 -15.10 -17.80
CA SER A 86 1.21 -15.81 -18.16
C SER A 86 2.43 -14.89 -18.03
N GLY A 87 3.45 -15.34 -17.29
CA GLY A 87 4.67 -14.58 -17.01
C GLY A 87 4.54 -13.60 -15.84
N TYR A 88 3.49 -13.75 -15.04
CA TYR A 88 3.26 -12.99 -13.81
C TYR A 88 2.88 -13.92 -12.67
N GLY A 89 3.13 -13.50 -11.43
CA GLY A 89 2.73 -14.25 -10.24
C GLY A 89 2.49 -13.31 -9.06
N PHE A 90 1.56 -13.66 -8.19
CA PHE A 90 1.29 -12.91 -6.96
C PHE A 90 2.28 -13.29 -5.87
N GLN A 91 2.77 -12.29 -5.15
CA GLN A 91 3.75 -12.45 -4.08
C GLN A 91 3.34 -11.68 -2.83
N SER A 92 3.58 -12.30 -1.67
CA SER A 92 3.35 -11.67 -0.38
C SER A 92 4.22 -10.41 -0.20
N LEU A 93 3.67 -9.38 0.45
CA LEU A 93 4.43 -8.16 0.80
C LEU A 93 5.76 -8.47 1.52
N TRP A 94 5.79 -9.53 2.32
CA TRP A 94 6.99 -9.90 3.08
C TRP A 94 8.16 -10.37 2.19
N SER A 95 7.91 -10.87 0.99
CA SER A 95 8.97 -11.24 0.05
C SER A 95 9.77 -10.03 -0.44
N PHE A 96 9.20 -8.83 -0.37
CA PHE A 96 9.85 -7.58 -0.77
C PHE A 96 10.75 -6.99 0.31
N LEU A 97 10.64 -7.41 1.58
CA LEU A 97 11.35 -6.79 2.71
C LEU A 97 12.88 -6.74 2.51
N THR A 98 13.44 -7.74 1.84
CA THR A 98 14.90 -7.85 1.57
C THR A 98 15.26 -7.78 0.10
N SER A 99 14.27 -7.70 -0.80
CA SER A 99 14.48 -7.75 -2.25
C SER A 99 14.35 -6.41 -2.95
N VAL A 100 13.82 -5.40 -2.27
CA VAL A 100 13.69 -4.03 -2.80
C VAL A 100 14.26 -3.01 -1.83
N GLU A 101 14.52 -1.81 -2.31
CA GLU A 101 14.90 -0.69 -1.46
C GLU A 101 13.75 -0.27 -0.54
N GLN A 102 14.09 0.27 0.63
CA GLN A 102 13.11 0.66 1.65
C GLN A 102 12.01 1.61 1.13
N PRO A 103 12.28 2.64 0.32
CA PRO A 103 11.24 3.51 -0.22
C PRO A 103 10.26 2.78 -1.13
N VAL A 104 10.74 1.82 -1.94
CA VAL A 104 9.90 0.96 -2.77
C VAL A 104 8.99 0.09 -1.90
N PHE A 105 9.55 -0.53 -0.86
CA PHE A 105 8.77 -1.32 0.11
C PHE A 105 7.66 -0.50 0.77
N TYR A 106 7.95 0.74 1.15
CA TYR A 106 6.95 1.65 1.72
C TYR A 106 5.86 2.03 0.72
N LEU A 107 6.20 2.22 -0.55
CA LEU A 107 5.23 2.52 -1.60
C LEU A 107 4.28 1.34 -1.84
N ILE A 108 4.81 0.10 -1.91
CA ILE A 108 4.01 -1.12 -2.01
C ILE A 108 3.11 -1.27 -0.78
N GLY A 109 3.66 -1.08 0.42
CA GLY A 109 2.91 -1.14 1.67
C GLY A 109 1.78 -0.09 1.72
N ARG A 110 2.03 1.12 1.20
CA ARG A 110 1.00 2.16 1.07
C ARG A 110 -0.13 1.74 0.11
N ALA A 111 0.21 1.16 -1.03
CA ALA A 111 -0.78 0.65 -1.97
C ALA A 111 -1.70 -0.38 -1.31
N LYS A 112 -1.11 -1.37 -0.64
CA LYS A 112 -1.85 -2.39 0.12
C LYS A 112 -2.74 -1.78 1.20
N GLN A 113 -2.22 -0.87 2.02
CA GLN A 113 -3.00 -0.21 3.07
C GLN A 113 -4.19 0.59 2.55
N VAL A 114 -4.06 1.25 1.40
CA VAL A 114 -5.16 2.01 0.79
C VAL A 114 -6.25 1.07 0.30
N ILE A 115 -5.90 -0.04 -0.36
CA ILE A 115 -6.86 -1.05 -0.81
C ILE A 115 -7.58 -1.69 0.38
N GLU A 116 -6.85 -2.20 1.38
CA GLU A 116 -7.42 -2.81 2.58
C GLU A 116 -8.35 -1.84 3.33
N TRP A 117 -7.93 -0.58 3.46
CA TRP A 117 -8.80 0.44 4.05
C TRP A 117 -10.09 0.62 3.25
N HIS A 118 -10.01 0.68 1.92
CA HIS A 118 -11.18 0.81 1.05
C HIS A 118 -12.14 -0.37 1.23
N GLN A 119 -11.64 -1.60 1.20
CA GLN A 119 -12.40 -2.83 1.40
C GLN A 119 -13.12 -2.86 2.76
N HIS A 120 -12.40 -2.53 3.83
CA HIS A 120 -12.91 -2.63 5.20
C HIS A 120 -13.90 -1.52 5.59
N HIS A 121 -14.02 -0.46 4.78
CA HIS A 121 -14.90 0.66 5.09
C HIS A 121 -16.03 0.85 4.07
N ASN A 122 -16.38 -0.18 3.30
CA ASN A 122 -17.52 -0.16 2.39
C ASN A 122 -18.86 0.02 3.14
N PHE A 123 -18.91 -0.40 4.40
CA PHE A 123 -20.07 -0.24 5.26
C PHE A 123 -19.72 0.54 6.52
N CYS A 124 -20.68 1.33 6.98
CA CYS A 124 -20.55 2.11 8.22
C CYS A 124 -20.55 1.19 9.44
N GLY A 125 -19.50 1.24 10.26
CA GLY A 125 -19.41 0.45 11.49
C GLY A 125 -20.44 0.80 12.57
N ALA A 126 -21.17 1.93 12.44
CA ALA A 126 -22.18 2.37 13.38
C ALA A 126 -23.60 1.95 12.96
N CYS A 127 -23.96 2.03 11.67
CA CYS A 127 -25.34 1.79 11.21
C CYS A 127 -25.44 0.75 10.08
N GLY A 128 -24.32 0.21 9.58
CA GLY A 128 -24.30 -0.79 8.51
C GLY A 128 -24.62 -0.25 7.11
N GLN A 129 -24.90 1.04 6.93
CA GLN A 129 -25.16 1.65 5.62
C GLN A 129 -23.89 1.69 4.77
N VAL A 130 -24.07 1.62 3.45
CA VAL A 130 -22.96 1.78 2.49
C VAL A 130 -22.36 3.18 2.64
N THR A 131 -21.04 3.26 2.62
CA THR A 131 -20.27 4.51 2.62
C THR A 131 -19.91 4.95 1.22
N SER A 132 -19.73 6.24 0.99
CA SER A 132 -19.28 6.82 -0.29
C SER A 132 -17.87 7.40 -0.14
N THR A 133 -17.08 7.38 -1.23
CA THR A 133 -15.79 8.08 -1.28
C THR A 133 -16.02 9.58 -1.41
N THR A 134 -15.17 10.38 -0.76
CA THR A 134 -15.21 11.83 -0.89
C THR A 134 -14.17 12.30 -1.92
N PRO A 135 -14.50 13.29 -2.77
CA PRO A 135 -13.56 13.79 -3.77
C PRO A 135 -12.49 14.72 -3.20
N VAL A 136 -12.67 15.19 -1.97
CA VAL A 136 -11.81 16.23 -1.36
C VAL A 136 -10.62 15.64 -0.61
N ASP A 137 -10.82 14.46 -0.05
CA ASP A 137 -9.80 13.77 0.75
C ASP A 137 -9.91 12.24 0.57
N ARG A 138 -8.93 11.53 1.12
CA ARG A 138 -8.96 10.06 1.11
C ARG A 138 -9.80 9.58 2.28
N SER A 139 -11.12 9.80 2.20
CA SER A 139 -12.06 9.30 3.20
C SER A 139 -13.27 8.61 2.55
N ARG A 140 -13.90 7.74 3.33
CA ARG A 140 -15.24 7.21 3.01
C ARG A 140 -16.22 7.75 4.04
N LYS A 141 -17.35 8.24 3.59
CA LYS A 141 -18.34 8.90 4.43
C LYS A 141 -19.65 8.12 4.48
N CYS A 142 -20.20 7.97 5.69
CA CYS A 142 -21.56 7.52 5.87
C CYS A 142 -22.50 8.73 5.89
N GLU A 143 -23.35 8.86 4.89
CA GLU A 143 -24.29 9.99 4.80
C GLU A 143 -25.34 9.97 5.93
N SER A 144 -25.76 8.77 6.37
CA SER A 144 -26.76 8.64 7.45
C SER A 144 -26.23 9.04 8.82
N CYS A 145 -24.98 8.68 9.15
CA CYS A 145 -24.36 8.98 10.45
C CYS A 145 -23.48 10.24 10.43
N ASN A 146 -23.18 10.76 9.24
CA ASN A 146 -22.21 11.84 9.01
C ASN A 146 -20.81 11.52 9.60
N ILE A 147 -20.42 10.23 9.58
CA ILE A 147 -19.12 9.76 10.07
C ILE A 147 -18.20 9.56 8.85
N ALA A 148 -16.98 10.11 8.94
CA ALA A 148 -15.92 9.89 7.97
C ALA A 148 -14.91 8.86 8.49
N PHE A 149 -14.48 7.96 7.59
CA PHE A 149 -13.48 6.92 7.84
C PHE A 149 -12.25 7.20 6.98
N TYR A 150 -11.12 7.40 7.64
CA TYR A 150 -9.83 7.65 7.00
C TYR A 150 -8.94 6.40 7.05
N PRO A 151 -7.96 6.27 6.14
CA PRO A 151 -6.91 5.26 6.28
C PRO A 151 -6.24 5.38 7.64
N ARG A 152 -6.10 4.25 8.35
CA ARG A 152 -5.56 4.25 9.72
C ARG A 152 -4.04 4.28 9.67
N LEU A 153 -3.45 5.18 10.46
CA LEU A 153 -2.04 5.17 10.79
C LEU A 153 -1.89 4.55 12.17
N SER A 154 -1.07 3.50 12.29
CA SER A 154 -0.78 2.84 13.57
C SER A 154 0.71 2.99 13.87
N PRO A 155 1.17 4.16 14.36
CA PRO A 155 2.56 4.35 14.72
C PRO A 155 2.95 3.37 15.82
N SER A 156 4.04 2.63 15.59
CA SER A 156 4.58 1.69 16.58
C SER A 156 6.03 2.05 16.86
N ILE A 157 6.42 1.92 18.13
CA ILE A 157 7.81 2.09 18.56
C ILE A 157 8.27 0.86 19.33
N ILE A 158 9.52 0.48 19.12
CA ILE A 158 10.20 -0.52 19.94
C ILE A 158 11.08 0.24 20.92
N VAL A 159 10.86 0.02 22.23
CA VAL A 159 11.61 0.67 23.28
C VAL A 159 12.40 -0.37 24.06
N LEU A 160 13.71 -0.24 24.08
CA LEU A 160 14.57 -1.00 24.98
C LEU A 160 14.78 -0.19 26.27
N ILE A 161 14.17 -0.65 27.37
CA ILE A 161 14.40 -0.08 28.69
C ILE A 161 15.61 -0.76 29.30
N HIS A 162 16.72 -0.03 29.38
CA HIS A 162 17.96 -0.51 30.01
C HIS A 162 18.14 0.18 31.35
N ARG A 163 18.18 -0.62 32.44
CA ARG A 163 18.60 -0.14 33.76
C ARG A 163 20.10 -0.36 33.90
N ARG A 164 20.87 0.72 34.05
CA ARG A 164 22.28 0.61 34.44
C ARG A 164 22.36 -0.16 35.76
N ARG A 165 23.04 -1.31 35.79
CA ARG A 165 23.32 -2.00 37.02
C ARG A 165 24.38 -1.19 37.76
N ASP A 166 24.02 -0.60 38.87
CA ASP A 166 24.99 -0.29 39.90
C ASP A 166 25.58 -1.59 40.40
N SER A 167 26.89 -1.65 40.51
CA SER A 167 27.67 -2.85 40.91
C SER A 167 27.32 -3.40 42.32
N SER A 168 26.36 -2.79 43.00
CA SER A 168 25.90 -3.14 44.35
C SER A 168 24.58 -3.90 44.42
N CYS A 169 23.85 -4.11 43.29
CA CYS A 169 22.55 -4.78 43.31
C CYS A 169 22.52 -6.08 42.50
N GLN A 170 22.68 -7.18 43.20
CA GLN A 170 22.74 -8.56 42.65
C GLN A 170 21.37 -9.20 42.37
N LYS A 171 20.24 -8.50 42.35
CA LYS A 171 18.92 -9.13 42.10
C LYS A 171 18.00 -8.16 41.36
N CYS A 172 17.81 -8.37 40.06
CA CYS A 172 16.52 -8.40 39.40
C CYS A 172 16.68 -8.46 37.89
N THR A 173 16.59 -9.63 37.30
CA THR A 173 16.33 -9.87 35.89
C THR A 173 14.85 -10.22 35.78
N ARG A 174 14.05 -9.30 35.31
CA ARG A 174 12.72 -9.62 34.78
C ARG A 174 12.52 -8.82 33.47
N THR A 175 12.78 -9.50 32.37
CA THR A 175 12.36 -9.03 31.05
C THR A 175 10.85 -9.23 30.96
N ARG A 176 10.08 -8.16 30.91
CA ARG A 176 8.70 -8.22 30.44
C ARG A 176 8.72 -7.89 28.96
N GLN A 177 8.47 -8.86 28.11
CA GLN A 177 8.00 -8.64 26.78
C GLN A 177 6.56 -8.15 26.88
N LEU A 178 6.32 -6.94 26.43
CA LEU A 178 4.98 -6.43 26.14
C LEU A 178 4.74 -6.71 24.65
N LEU A 179 3.83 -7.63 24.38
CA LEU A 179 3.17 -7.81 23.09
C LEU A 179 2.11 -6.72 22.95
#